data_968c7311a3996a1b0845ae8384f82831
#
_entry.id   968c7311a3996a1b0845ae8384f82831
#
_cell.length_a   1.000
_cell.length_b   1.000
_cell.length_c   1.000
_cell.angle_alpha   90.00
_cell.angle_beta   90.00
_cell.angle_gamma   90.00
#
_symmetry.space_group_name_H-M   'P 1'
#
loop_
_entity.id
_entity.type
_entity.pdbx_description
1 polymer ?
#
loop_
_entity_poly.entity_id
_entity_poly.type
_entity_poly.pdbx_seq_one_letter_code
_entity_poly.pdbx_strand_id
1 'polypeptide(L)'
;MCIRDRLWHACEVFLKEAVSVSDNPLIMPDTGEILSGGNFHAEPVALAADNVALAIAEIGALSERRIAMLIDSGISELPPFLVEDAGLNSGFMVAHVTAASLASENKSLAHPASVDSLPTSANQEDHVSMATFAARRLAEMNDNTQSILAVEYLAAVQGIEFRRPLKSTQSIESAVQILRQEVPHFATDRAFAPDIQK
;
A
#
# COMPACT_ATOMS: atom_id res chain seq x y z
N MET A 1 -6.35 -7.25 12.11
CA MET A 1 -7.71 -7.75 11.86
C MET A 1 -8.45 -6.85 10.87
N CYS A 2 -8.74 -5.61 11.15
CA CYS A 2 -9.54 -4.76 10.24
C CYS A 2 -8.99 -4.67 8.80
N ILE A 3 -7.67 -4.48 8.63
CA ILE A 3 -7.04 -4.40 7.30
C ILE A 3 -7.22 -5.71 6.53
N ARG A 4 -6.81 -6.84 7.12
CA ARG A 4 -6.93 -8.15 6.47
C ARG A 4 -8.36 -8.49 6.09
N ASP A 5 -9.32 -8.23 6.98
CA ASP A 5 -10.72 -8.56 6.76
C ASP A 5 -11.32 -7.69 5.64
N ARG A 6 -10.88 -6.42 5.52
CA ARG A 6 -11.27 -5.53 4.41
C ARG A 6 -10.72 -6.01 3.07
N LEU A 7 -9.45 -6.43 3.03
CA LEU A 7 -8.85 -6.98 1.82
C LEU A 7 -9.54 -8.27 1.40
N TRP A 8 -9.84 -9.15 2.35
CA TRP A 8 -10.56 -10.39 2.08
C TRP A 8 -11.95 -10.13 1.50
N HIS A 9 -12.71 -9.25 2.12
CA HIS A 9 -14.04 -8.86 1.64
C HIS A 9 -13.99 -8.28 0.22
N ALA A 10 -13.04 -7.40 -0.05
CA ALA A 10 -12.86 -6.85 -1.39
C ALA A 10 -12.55 -7.94 -2.42
N CYS A 11 -11.68 -8.92 -2.09
CA CYS A 11 -11.41 -10.07 -2.95
C CYS A 11 -12.68 -10.89 -3.26
N GLU A 12 -13.53 -11.12 -2.25
CA GLU A 12 -14.81 -11.83 -2.45
C GLU A 12 -15.74 -11.07 -3.40
N VAL A 13 -15.81 -9.74 -3.28
CA VAL A 13 -16.60 -8.91 -4.19
C VAL A 13 -16.04 -9.00 -5.61
N PHE A 14 -14.72 -8.80 -5.80
CA PHE A 14 -14.12 -8.87 -7.12
C PHE A 14 -14.33 -10.23 -7.81
N LEU A 15 -14.22 -11.33 -7.06
CA LEU A 15 -14.47 -12.66 -7.58
C LEU A 15 -15.93 -12.85 -8.01
N LYS A 16 -16.88 -12.39 -7.20
CA LYS A 16 -18.31 -12.47 -7.51
C LYS A 16 -18.64 -11.66 -8.76
N GLU A 17 -18.18 -10.41 -8.82
CA GLU A 17 -18.40 -9.55 -9.98
C GLU A 17 -17.75 -10.13 -11.26
N ALA A 18 -16.51 -10.63 -11.17
CA ALA A 18 -15.82 -11.20 -12.31
C ALA A 18 -16.52 -12.41 -12.94
N VAL A 19 -17.21 -13.24 -12.14
CA VAL A 19 -17.91 -14.44 -12.64
C VAL A 19 -19.38 -14.19 -12.99
N SER A 20 -19.96 -13.04 -12.57
CA SER A 20 -21.36 -12.74 -12.76
C SER A 20 -21.63 -11.57 -13.71
N VAL A 21 -20.58 -10.88 -14.16
CA VAL A 21 -20.73 -9.72 -15.06
C VAL A 21 -21.45 -10.12 -16.34
N SER A 22 -22.43 -9.30 -16.74
CA SER A 22 -23.17 -9.47 -17.97
C SER A 22 -23.55 -8.11 -18.54
N ASP A 23 -23.86 -8.08 -19.82
CA ASP A 23 -24.34 -6.87 -20.48
C ASP A 23 -25.88 -6.77 -20.39
N ASN A 24 -26.44 -5.67 -20.83
CA ASN A 24 -27.86 -5.37 -20.95
C ASN A 24 -28.20 -5.05 -22.42
N PRO A 25 -29.23 -5.69 -23.05
CA PRO A 25 -30.14 -6.69 -22.47
C PRO A 25 -29.55 -8.11 -22.44
N LEU A 26 -30.14 -8.97 -21.60
CA LEU A 26 -29.88 -10.40 -21.62
C LEU A 26 -30.68 -11.05 -22.77
N ILE A 27 -30.00 -11.71 -23.66
CA ILE A 27 -30.60 -12.40 -24.81
C ILE A 27 -30.58 -13.90 -24.54
N MET A 28 -31.76 -14.54 -24.54
CA MET A 28 -31.95 -15.97 -24.34
C MET A 28 -32.23 -16.65 -25.67
N PRO A 29 -31.22 -17.17 -26.40
CA PRO A 29 -31.40 -17.68 -27.74
C PRO A 29 -32.38 -18.88 -27.82
N ASP A 30 -32.40 -19.71 -26.77
CA ASP A 30 -33.23 -20.95 -26.74
C ASP A 30 -34.73 -20.63 -26.59
N THR A 31 -35.10 -19.55 -25.93
CA THR A 31 -36.50 -19.11 -25.70
C THR A 31 -36.90 -17.98 -26.60
N GLY A 32 -35.95 -17.26 -27.21
CA GLY A 32 -36.19 -16.05 -27.97
C GLY A 32 -36.54 -14.83 -27.10
N GLU A 33 -36.37 -14.95 -25.79
CA GLU A 33 -36.64 -13.84 -24.87
C GLU A 33 -35.52 -12.81 -24.86
N ILE A 34 -35.88 -11.53 -24.73
CA ILE A 34 -34.94 -10.42 -24.52
C ILE A 34 -35.38 -9.73 -23.24
N LEU A 35 -34.52 -9.80 -22.22
CA LEU A 35 -34.78 -9.29 -20.88
C LEU A 35 -33.92 -8.07 -20.62
N SER A 36 -34.57 -6.95 -20.24
CA SER A 36 -33.85 -5.77 -19.73
C SER A 36 -33.37 -6.05 -18.34
N GLY A 37 -32.05 -6.23 -18.20
CA GLY A 37 -31.41 -6.57 -16.94
C GLY A 37 -30.01 -7.09 -17.19
N GLY A 38 -29.26 -7.33 -16.13
CA GLY A 38 -27.90 -7.79 -16.19
C GLY A 38 -27.07 -7.31 -15.00
N ASN A 39 -25.85 -7.79 -14.89
CA ASN A 39 -24.87 -7.32 -13.91
C ASN A 39 -23.75 -6.57 -14.64
N PHE A 40 -24.02 -5.33 -15.03
CA PHE A 40 -23.11 -4.48 -15.80
C PHE A 40 -22.64 -3.25 -15.03
N HIS A 41 -23.28 -2.91 -13.90
CA HIS A 41 -22.94 -1.74 -13.12
C HIS A 41 -21.80 -2.02 -12.16
N ALA A 42 -20.68 -1.32 -12.33
CA ALA A 42 -19.44 -1.61 -11.58
C ALA A 42 -19.33 -0.90 -10.22
N GLU A 43 -20.41 -0.37 -9.65
CA GLU A 43 -20.38 0.26 -8.32
C GLU A 43 -19.88 -0.68 -7.20
N PRO A 44 -20.26 -1.97 -7.15
CA PRO A 44 -19.68 -2.90 -6.19
C PRO A 44 -18.15 -3.00 -6.28
N VAL A 45 -17.62 -2.92 -7.51
CA VAL A 45 -16.16 -2.90 -7.74
C VAL A 45 -15.54 -1.59 -7.23
N ALA A 46 -16.19 -0.45 -7.44
CA ALA A 46 -15.73 0.84 -6.93
C ALA A 46 -15.63 0.84 -5.39
N LEU A 47 -16.68 0.39 -4.71
CA LEU A 47 -16.74 0.28 -3.25
C LEU A 47 -15.67 -0.69 -2.71
N ALA A 48 -15.48 -1.84 -3.36
CA ALA A 48 -14.45 -2.81 -2.98
C ALA A 48 -13.04 -2.23 -3.18
N ALA A 49 -12.78 -1.53 -4.29
CA ALA A 49 -11.50 -0.88 -4.55
C ALA A 49 -11.21 0.23 -3.54
N ASP A 50 -12.20 1.01 -3.12
CA ASP A 50 -12.05 2.02 -2.07
C ASP A 50 -11.69 1.37 -0.72
N ASN A 51 -12.29 0.25 -0.37
CA ASN A 51 -11.88 -0.51 0.82
C ASN A 51 -10.40 -0.97 0.76
N VAL A 52 -9.94 -1.41 -0.41
CA VAL A 52 -8.53 -1.77 -0.62
C VAL A 52 -7.64 -0.54 -0.48
N ALA A 53 -8.02 0.60 -1.08
CA ALA A 53 -7.27 1.86 -0.99
C ALA A 53 -7.08 2.30 0.48
N LEU A 54 -8.13 2.25 1.29
CA LEU A 54 -8.06 2.56 2.72
C LEU A 54 -7.12 1.61 3.46
N ALA A 55 -7.17 0.30 3.15
CA ALA A 55 -6.31 -0.69 3.77
C ALA A 55 -4.82 -0.47 3.41
N ILE A 56 -4.52 -0.17 2.15
CA ILE A 56 -3.17 0.14 1.68
C ILE A 56 -2.63 1.40 2.36
N ALA A 57 -3.43 2.47 2.42
CA ALA A 57 -3.04 3.72 3.07
C ALA A 57 -2.73 3.52 4.57
N GLU A 58 -3.51 2.67 5.26
CA GLU A 58 -3.29 2.34 6.67
C GLU A 58 -1.99 1.55 6.87
N ILE A 59 -1.70 0.57 6.01
CA ILE A 59 -0.43 -0.19 6.06
C ILE A 59 0.75 0.78 5.93
N GLY A 60 0.73 1.66 4.92
CA GLY A 60 1.80 2.62 4.70
C GLY A 60 1.96 3.62 5.86
N ALA A 61 0.84 4.11 6.41
CA ALA A 61 0.85 5.03 7.54
C ALA A 61 1.43 4.39 8.82
N LEU A 62 1.09 3.15 9.12
CA LEU A 62 1.64 2.41 10.26
C LEU A 62 3.14 2.16 10.10
N SER A 63 3.56 1.77 8.90
CA SER A 63 4.97 1.54 8.58
C SER A 63 5.79 2.83 8.74
N GLU A 64 5.31 3.95 8.20
CA GLU A 64 5.95 5.25 8.32
C GLU A 64 6.09 5.66 9.80
N ARG A 65 5.07 5.45 10.64
CA ARG A 65 5.17 5.74 12.08
C ARG A 65 6.19 4.87 12.79
N ARG A 66 6.37 3.61 12.41
CA ARG A 66 7.40 2.74 12.98
C ARG A 66 8.81 3.21 12.58
N ILE A 67 8.99 3.67 11.34
CA ILE A 67 10.26 4.29 10.92
C ILE A 67 10.56 5.52 11.79
N ALA A 68 9.57 6.42 11.97
CA ALA A 68 9.71 7.60 12.80
C ALA A 68 10.14 7.27 14.24
N MET A 69 9.55 6.23 14.83
CA MET A 69 9.92 5.77 16.17
C MET A 69 11.34 5.19 16.22
N LEU A 70 11.77 4.46 15.20
CA LEU A 70 13.10 3.86 15.15
C LEU A 70 14.21 4.91 15.07
N ILE A 71 14.01 5.98 14.30
CA ILE A 71 15.03 7.04 14.13
C ILE A 71 15.06 8.07 15.26
N ASP A 72 14.06 8.06 16.14
CA ASP A 72 14.00 8.92 17.32
C ASP A 72 14.71 8.25 18.51
N SER A 73 15.88 8.76 18.86
CA SER A 73 16.69 8.22 19.96
C SER A 73 16.01 8.28 21.32
N GLY A 74 15.09 9.21 21.52
CA GLY A 74 14.33 9.35 22.77
C GLY A 74 13.29 8.23 22.96
N ILE A 75 12.85 7.60 21.86
CA ILE A 75 11.88 6.50 21.87
C ILE A 75 12.58 5.15 21.74
N SER A 76 13.47 5.03 20.74
CA SER A 76 14.10 3.76 20.37
C SER A 76 15.30 3.39 21.25
N GLU A 77 15.92 4.35 21.91
CA GLU A 77 17.22 4.22 22.58
C GLU A 77 18.32 3.71 21.64
N LEU A 78 18.19 4.00 20.34
CA LEU A 78 19.18 3.75 19.30
C LEU A 78 19.89 5.07 18.94
N PRO A 79 21.02 5.02 18.22
CA PRO A 79 21.65 6.24 17.71
C PRO A 79 20.66 7.08 16.89
N PRO A 80 20.68 8.41 17.02
CA PRO A 80 19.79 9.29 16.25
C PRO A 80 19.90 8.99 14.75
N PHE A 81 18.76 8.90 14.08
CA PHE A 81 18.67 8.59 12.65
C PHE A 81 19.36 7.29 12.23
N LEU A 82 19.59 6.36 13.16
CA LEU A 82 20.20 5.04 12.93
C LEU A 82 21.57 5.12 12.24
N VAL A 83 22.38 6.09 12.61
CA VAL A 83 23.74 6.25 12.08
C VAL A 83 24.69 6.64 13.20
N GLU A 84 25.95 6.16 13.10
CA GLU A 84 27.03 6.67 13.93
C GLU A 84 27.38 8.11 13.50
N ASP A 85 27.93 8.89 14.40
CA ASP A 85 28.30 10.28 14.15
C ASP A 85 27.13 11.12 13.56
N ALA A 86 25.94 11.02 14.18
CA ALA A 86 24.81 11.85 13.84
C ALA A 86 25.17 13.35 13.96
N GLY A 87 24.83 14.12 12.93
CA GLY A 87 25.27 15.51 12.79
C GLY A 87 26.37 15.67 11.72
N LEU A 88 27.26 14.68 11.58
CA LEU A 88 28.11 14.56 10.39
C LEU A 88 27.35 13.81 9.29
N ASN A 89 26.62 12.77 9.68
CA ASN A 89 25.74 11.99 8.79
C ASN A 89 24.27 12.31 9.07
N SER A 90 23.45 12.33 8.03
CA SER A 90 21.99 12.48 8.11
C SER A 90 21.29 11.15 8.41
N GLY A 91 21.91 10.04 8.07
CA GLY A 91 21.37 8.71 8.30
C GLY A 91 20.02 8.49 7.62
N PHE A 92 19.11 7.86 8.30
CA PHE A 92 17.76 7.55 7.80
C PHE A 92 16.80 8.75 7.78
N MET A 93 17.23 9.97 8.11
CA MET A 93 16.37 11.16 8.08
C MET A 93 15.71 11.36 6.72
N VAL A 94 16.47 11.34 5.62
CA VAL A 94 15.95 11.56 4.26
C VAL A 94 15.08 10.37 3.81
N ALA A 95 15.46 9.14 4.16
CA ALA A 95 14.64 7.95 3.88
C ALA A 95 13.26 8.03 4.57
N HIS A 96 13.22 8.51 5.82
CA HIS A 96 11.96 8.74 6.54
C HIS A 96 11.12 9.84 5.86
N VAL A 97 11.73 10.95 5.43
CA VAL A 97 11.01 12.01 4.68
C VAL A 97 10.39 11.44 3.40
N THR A 98 11.10 10.56 2.69
CA THR A 98 10.55 9.87 1.51
C THR A 98 9.35 8.99 1.90
N ALA A 99 9.46 8.17 2.93
CA ALA A 99 8.36 7.35 3.42
C ALA A 99 7.13 8.20 3.84
N ALA A 100 7.36 9.33 4.51
CA ALA A 100 6.31 10.26 4.92
C ALA A 100 5.60 10.91 3.73
N SER A 101 6.35 11.27 2.68
CA SER A 101 5.80 11.81 1.44
C SER A 101 4.88 10.79 0.75
N LEU A 102 5.36 9.56 0.57
CA LEU A 102 4.59 8.48 -0.05
C LEU A 102 3.35 8.08 0.77
N ALA A 103 3.46 8.07 2.10
CA ALA A 103 2.32 7.83 2.98
C ALA A 103 1.27 8.96 2.88
N SER A 104 1.71 10.21 2.74
CA SER A 104 0.83 11.37 2.53
C SER A 104 0.12 11.29 1.17
N GLU A 105 0.83 10.92 0.11
CA GLU A 105 0.26 10.71 -1.22
C GLU A 105 -0.80 9.61 -1.21
N ASN A 106 -0.50 8.47 -0.59
CA ASN A 106 -1.48 7.38 -0.42
C ASN A 106 -2.74 7.82 0.32
N LYS A 107 -2.66 8.70 1.31
CA LYS A 107 -3.84 9.26 1.98
C LYS A 107 -4.70 10.10 1.01
N SER A 108 -4.08 10.86 0.12
CA SER A 108 -4.79 11.62 -0.90
C SER A 108 -5.45 10.69 -1.92
N LEU A 109 -4.72 9.65 -2.37
CA LEU A 109 -5.24 8.63 -3.28
C LEU A 109 -6.33 7.76 -2.65
N ALA A 110 -6.39 7.64 -1.33
CA ALA A 110 -7.41 6.88 -0.61
C ALA A 110 -8.78 7.59 -0.54
N HIS A 111 -8.89 8.83 -1.03
CA HIS A 111 -10.20 9.49 -1.11
C HIS A 111 -11.17 8.62 -1.95
N PRO A 112 -12.36 8.27 -1.43
CA PRO A 112 -13.26 7.36 -2.10
C PRO A 112 -13.68 7.83 -3.50
N ALA A 113 -13.55 6.97 -4.49
CA ALA A 113 -14.04 7.23 -5.85
C ALA A 113 -15.50 6.82 -6.02
N SER A 114 -15.99 5.86 -5.22
CA SER A 114 -17.38 5.39 -5.24
C SER A 114 -18.40 6.43 -4.80
N VAL A 115 -17.97 7.51 -4.16
CA VAL A 115 -18.87 8.61 -3.76
C VAL A 115 -19.22 9.54 -4.93
N ASP A 116 -18.57 9.38 -6.09
CA ASP A 116 -18.74 10.26 -7.26
C ASP A 116 -19.53 9.54 -8.35
N SER A 117 -20.46 10.28 -8.94
CA SER A 117 -21.27 9.85 -10.08
C SER A 117 -21.71 11.06 -10.89
N LEU A 118 -21.60 10.95 -12.21
CA LEU A 118 -22.04 11.98 -13.16
C LEU A 118 -22.92 11.35 -14.22
N PRO A 119 -24.15 11.84 -14.47
CA PRO A 119 -24.98 11.38 -15.56
C PRO A 119 -24.28 11.55 -16.91
N THR A 120 -24.40 10.54 -17.76
CA THR A 120 -23.84 10.56 -19.11
C THR A 120 -24.88 10.20 -20.15
N SER A 121 -24.52 10.18 -21.45
CA SER A 121 -25.42 9.77 -22.55
C SER A 121 -26.74 10.53 -22.57
N ALA A 122 -26.68 11.87 -22.36
CA ALA A 122 -27.84 12.74 -22.25
C ALA A 122 -28.85 12.31 -21.15
N ASN A 123 -28.31 11.91 -19.98
CA ASN A 123 -29.04 11.41 -18.81
C ASN A 123 -29.67 10.02 -19.01
N GLN A 124 -29.29 9.27 -20.03
CA GLN A 124 -29.72 7.89 -20.17
C GLN A 124 -29.05 7.03 -19.09
N GLU A 125 -27.76 7.29 -18.84
CA GLU A 125 -26.99 6.72 -17.73
C GLU A 125 -27.11 7.72 -16.54
N ASP A 126 -27.98 7.45 -15.61
CA ASP A 126 -28.28 8.34 -14.49
C ASP A 126 -27.33 8.16 -13.30
N HIS A 127 -26.77 6.96 -13.14
CA HIS A 127 -25.76 6.63 -12.15
C HIS A 127 -24.58 5.91 -12.82
N VAL A 128 -23.42 6.54 -12.83
CA VAL A 128 -22.18 6.01 -13.43
C VAL A 128 -21.14 5.78 -12.35
N SER A 129 -20.63 4.56 -12.24
CA SER A 129 -19.56 4.26 -11.27
C SER A 129 -18.21 4.78 -11.73
N MET A 130 -17.35 5.19 -10.78
CA MET A 130 -15.96 5.54 -11.03
C MET A 130 -15.00 4.35 -10.77
N ALA A 131 -15.48 3.13 -11.00
CA ALA A 131 -14.76 1.89 -10.68
C ALA A 131 -13.41 1.77 -11.39
N THR A 132 -13.31 2.22 -12.63
CA THR A 132 -12.03 2.19 -13.38
C THR A 132 -10.97 3.05 -12.70
N PHE A 133 -11.29 4.25 -12.26
CA PHE A 133 -10.37 5.09 -11.51
C PHE A 133 -10.07 4.47 -10.13
N ALA A 134 -11.10 4.01 -9.42
CA ALA A 134 -10.97 3.35 -8.13
C ALA A 134 -9.96 2.18 -8.18
N ALA A 135 -10.05 1.35 -9.22
CA ALA A 135 -9.16 0.20 -9.39
C ALA A 135 -7.75 0.60 -9.84
N ARG A 136 -7.62 1.51 -10.81
CA ARG A 136 -6.31 1.89 -11.39
C ARG A 136 -5.36 2.52 -10.39
N ARG A 137 -5.83 3.39 -9.51
CA ARG A 137 -5.00 4.06 -8.49
C ARG A 137 -4.37 3.08 -7.50
N LEU A 138 -4.94 1.87 -7.32
CA LEU A 138 -4.40 0.87 -6.39
C LEU A 138 -2.99 0.42 -6.75
N ALA A 139 -2.62 0.41 -8.03
CA ALA A 139 -1.27 0.06 -8.46
C ALA A 139 -0.24 1.07 -7.92
N GLU A 140 -0.47 2.37 -8.13
CA GLU A 140 0.39 3.44 -7.62
C GLU A 140 0.48 3.42 -6.09
N MET A 141 -0.66 3.26 -5.41
CA MET A 141 -0.69 3.15 -3.95
C MET A 141 0.09 1.95 -3.43
N ASN A 142 0.06 0.83 -4.14
CA ASN A 142 0.82 -0.36 -3.79
C ASN A 142 2.33 -0.13 -3.96
N ASP A 143 2.76 0.50 -5.05
CA ASP A 143 4.17 0.83 -5.29
C ASP A 143 4.72 1.78 -4.21
N ASN A 144 3.94 2.79 -3.84
CA ASN A 144 4.26 3.68 -2.74
C ASN A 144 4.43 2.91 -1.43
N THR A 145 3.49 2.01 -1.12
CA THR A 145 3.52 1.22 0.12
C THR A 145 4.69 0.24 0.14
N GLN A 146 5.02 -0.40 -0.97
CA GLN A 146 6.22 -1.24 -1.08
C GLN A 146 7.48 -0.44 -0.75
N SER A 147 7.61 0.77 -1.28
CA SER A 147 8.74 1.65 -0.99
C SER A 147 8.82 2.04 0.50
N ILE A 148 7.67 2.34 1.13
CA ILE A 148 7.61 2.64 2.57
C ILE A 148 8.05 1.42 3.40
N LEU A 149 7.56 0.22 3.06
CA LEU A 149 7.92 -1.03 3.74
C LEU A 149 9.40 -1.37 3.56
N ALA A 150 9.99 -1.10 2.39
CA ALA A 150 11.41 -1.28 2.15
C ALA A 150 12.24 -0.37 3.07
N VAL A 151 11.87 0.91 3.21
CA VAL A 151 12.52 1.83 4.15
C VAL A 151 12.39 1.33 5.59
N GLU A 152 11.21 0.84 6.00
CA GLU A 152 11.01 0.25 7.33
C GLU A 152 11.92 -0.96 7.54
N TYR A 153 12.01 -1.85 6.57
CA TYR A 153 12.86 -3.04 6.65
C TYR A 153 14.34 -2.68 6.80
N LEU A 154 14.82 -1.74 5.99
CA LEU A 154 16.18 -1.20 6.08
C LEU A 154 16.45 -0.61 7.47
N ALA A 155 15.54 0.23 7.97
CA ALA A 155 15.66 0.88 9.28
C ALA A 155 15.63 -0.14 10.42
N ALA A 156 14.74 -1.13 10.37
CA ALA A 156 14.62 -2.18 11.38
C ALA A 156 15.88 -3.04 11.46
N VAL A 157 16.43 -3.46 10.32
CA VAL A 157 17.68 -4.22 10.28
C VAL A 157 18.85 -3.41 10.81
N GLN A 158 18.96 -2.15 10.41
CA GLN A 158 19.97 -1.22 10.94
C GLN A 158 19.86 -1.08 12.46
N GLY A 159 18.64 -0.91 12.98
CA GLY A 159 18.38 -0.81 14.42
C GLY A 159 18.76 -2.08 15.20
N ILE A 160 18.48 -3.27 14.65
CA ILE A 160 18.87 -4.55 15.25
C ILE A 160 20.40 -4.67 15.38
N GLU A 161 21.15 -4.20 14.39
CA GLU A 161 22.60 -4.27 14.40
C GLU A 161 23.23 -3.41 15.48
N PHE A 162 22.65 -2.27 15.86
CA PHE A 162 23.09 -1.48 17.01
C PHE A 162 22.86 -2.17 18.36
N ARG A 163 22.06 -3.22 18.40
CA ARG A 163 21.85 -4.04 19.62
C ARG A 163 22.80 -5.26 19.71
N ARG A 164 23.73 -5.42 18.76
CA ARG A 164 24.71 -6.52 18.84
C ARG A 164 25.57 -6.39 20.11
N PRO A 165 25.94 -7.49 20.78
CA PRO A 165 25.87 -8.90 20.32
C PRO A 165 24.53 -9.62 20.59
N LEU A 166 23.50 -8.93 21.05
CA LEU A 166 22.17 -9.53 21.26
C LEU A 166 21.64 -10.09 19.95
N LYS A 167 20.96 -11.22 20.03
CA LYS A 167 20.35 -11.89 18.86
C LYS A 167 18.85 -11.97 19.02
N SER A 168 18.14 -11.87 17.91
CA SER A 168 16.71 -12.07 17.82
C SER A 168 16.36 -13.55 17.56
N THR A 169 15.11 -13.84 17.18
CA THR A 169 14.70 -15.18 16.76
C THR A 169 15.40 -15.59 15.47
N GLN A 170 15.50 -16.91 15.21
CA GLN A 170 16.15 -17.43 14.00
C GLN A 170 15.54 -16.86 12.71
N SER A 171 14.21 -16.68 12.67
CA SER A 171 13.54 -16.12 11.49
C SER A 171 13.93 -14.66 11.23
N ILE A 172 14.04 -13.84 12.27
CA ILE A 172 14.48 -12.45 12.17
C ILE A 172 15.96 -12.37 11.76
N GLU A 173 16.83 -13.20 12.38
CA GLU A 173 18.25 -13.25 12.00
C GLU A 173 18.43 -13.68 10.53
N SER A 174 17.60 -14.61 10.04
CA SER A 174 17.61 -15.01 8.63
C SER A 174 17.18 -13.83 7.72
N ALA A 175 16.16 -13.06 8.10
CA ALA A 175 15.76 -11.87 7.35
C ALA A 175 16.90 -10.82 7.31
N VAL A 176 17.57 -10.56 8.44
CA VAL A 176 18.75 -9.69 8.49
C VAL A 176 19.82 -10.16 7.52
N GLN A 177 20.13 -11.47 7.52
CA GLN A 177 21.16 -12.04 6.64
C GLN A 177 20.79 -11.89 5.15
N ILE A 178 19.52 -12.13 4.78
CA ILE A 178 19.04 -11.96 3.40
C ILE A 178 19.25 -10.53 2.94
N LEU A 179 18.82 -9.54 3.73
CA LEU A 179 19.01 -8.13 3.37
C LEU A 179 20.50 -7.80 3.21
N ARG A 180 21.34 -8.26 4.12
CA ARG A 180 22.80 -7.92 4.12
C ARG A 180 23.60 -8.59 3.01
N GLN A 181 23.04 -9.56 2.30
CA GLN A 181 23.63 -10.06 1.06
C GLN A 181 23.59 -9.02 -0.07
N GLU A 182 22.56 -8.16 -0.07
CA GLU A 182 22.29 -7.19 -1.14
C GLU A 182 22.60 -5.75 -0.72
N VAL A 183 22.35 -5.40 0.53
CA VAL A 183 22.45 -4.03 1.05
C VAL A 183 23.42 -3.99 2.22
N PRO A 184 24.57 -3.31 2.12
CA PRO A 184 25.52 -3.20 3.21
C PRO A 184 24.98 -2.34 4.36
N HIS A 185 25.58 -2.48 5.55
CA HIS A 185 25.32 -1.60 6.69
C HIS A 185 25.47 -0.12 6.30
N PHE A 186 24.62 0.74 6.86
CA PHE A 186 24.64 2.17 6.57
C PHE A 186 25.55 2.89 7.59
N ALA A 187 26.86 2.93 7.29
CA ALA A 187 27.87 3.55 8.15
C ALA A 187 28.04 5.05 7.87
N THR A 188 27.88 5.46 6.63
CA THR A 188 28.01 6.85 6.16
C THR A 188 26.93 7.17 5.15
N ASP A 189 26.61 8.45 4.98
CA ASP A 189 25.58 8.90 4.05
C ASP A 189 25.84 8.40 2.62
N ARG A 190 24.80 7.82 2.02
CA ARG A 190 24.74 7.41 0.61
C ARG A 190 23.30 7.49 0.10
N ALA A 191 23.11 7.37 -1.21
CA ALA A 191 21.78 7.33 -1.82
C ALA A 191 21.00 6.08 -1.37
N PHE A 192 19.76 6.26 -0.91
CA PHE A 192 18.88 5.17 -0.49
C PHE A 192 18.13 4.51 -1.65
N ALA A 193 17.88 5.23 -2.76
CA ALA A 193 17.07 4.70 -3.84
C ALA A 193 17.54 3.33 -4.38
N PRO A 194 18.86 3.08 -4.59
CA PRO A 194 19.32 1.75 -5.00
C PRO A 194 19.09 0.66 -3.95
N ASP A 195 19.10 1.01 -2.66
CA ASP A 195 18.87 0.06 -1.56
C ASP A 195 17.37 -0.27 -1.39
N ILE A 196 16.48 0.69 -1.68
CA ILE A 196 15.02 0.52 -1.63
C ILE A 196 14.52 -0.37 -2.78
N GLN A 197 15.21 -0.32 -3.94
CA GLN A 197 14.80 -1.06 -5.14
C GLN A 197 15.22 -2.54 -5.16
N LYS A 198 16.07 -2.95 -4.24
CA LYS A 198 16.52 -4.36 -4.09
C LYS A 198 15.54 -5.18 -3.26
#